data_4c13a3f23bf9c60fe0539398d0b608a6
#
_entry.id   4c13a3f23bf9c60fe0539398d0b608a6
#
_cell.length_a   1.000
_cell.length_b   1.000
_cell.length_c   1.000
_cell.angle_alpha   90.00
_cell.angle_beta   90.00
_cell.angle_gamma   90.00
#
_symmetry.space_group_name_H-M   'P 1'
#
loop_
_entity.id
_entity.type
_entity.pdbx_description
1 polymer ?
#
loop_
_entity_poly.entity_id
_entity_poly.type
_entity_poly.pdbx_seq_one_letter_code
_entity_poly.pdbx_strand_id
1 'polypeptide(L)'
;MSIVFALATPPVKSAICIFRVSGKGCHKYIKPFFGLDDFEPKKFYLTKFRDVDVLIDKVGLLIFEGPESYTGEDSFEVYAHGSLGVMSLAVDVFKKSGFDEAPPGEFTKRAFLNEKISLNEAESLSDLIDSTTSKEVFLSGSSLFGDLSEKLTGFSDRINYARIRVEGEIDFSDEGELFMDESLVSDLELLIEDFHSFTSLCANKRDVSNKKTVLLVGPTNSGKSSVFNRLVGYERAIVTDRPGTTRDMISSEAFFESSVFSVFDTAGVRETNDVIEEKGIEISLNQLKAADCVLGVFEKYDEVIV
;
A
#
# COMPACT_ATOMS: atom_id res chain seq x y z
N MET A 1 -12.01 17.86 11.61
CA MET A 1 -11.30 16.59 11.95
C MET A 1 -10.24 16.91 12.98
N SER A 2 -9.88 15.97 13.86
CA SER A 2 -8.78 16.11 14.83
C SER A 2 -7.43 16.20 14.12
N ILE A 3 -6.44 16.77 14.80
CA ILE A 3 -5.05 16.73 14.33
C ILE A 3 -4.53 15.33 14.56
N VAL A 4 -4.03 14.69 13.51
CA VAL A 4 -3.43 13.36 13.57
C VAL A 4 -1.95 13.39 13.23
N PHE A 5 -1.21 12.43 13.77
CA PHE A 5 0.19 12.21 13.42
C PHE A 5 0.47 10.72 13.20
N ALA A 6 1.49 10.43 12.42
CA ALA A 6 2.05 9.08 12.30
C ALA A 6 3.56 9.12 12.04
N LEU A 7 4.23 8.06 12.45
CA LEU A 7 5.56 7.73 11.97
C LEU A 7 5.41 7.12 10.56
N ALA A 8 5.86 7.84 9.55
CA ALA A 8 5.73 7.45 8.13
C ALA A 8 6.82 6.47 7.66
N THR A 9 7.86 6.27 8.45
CA THR A 9 8.93 5.29 8.21
C THR A 9 8.80 4.11 9.16
N PRO A 10 9.36 2.92 8.84
CA PRO A 10 9.34 1.80 9.76
C PRO A 10 9.93 2.14 11.13
N PRO A 11 9.39 1.63 12.25
CA PRO A 11 9.85 1.92 13.62
C PRO A 11 11.13 1.12 13.97
N VAL A 12 12.15 1.22 13.12
CA VAL A 12 13.44 0.57 13.29
C VAL A 12 14.56 1.60 13.29
N LYS A 13 15.71 1.25 13.88
CA LYS A 13 16.89 2.11 13.88
C LYS A 13 17.34 2.39 12.45
N SER A 14 17.38 3.66 12.07
CA SER A 14 17.74 4.15 10.75
C SER A 14 18.48 5.47 10.83
N ALA A 15 19.00 5.98 9.71
CA ALA A 15 19.62 7.30 9.67
C ALA A 15 18.58 8.41 9.88
N ILE A 16 17.41 8.27 9.30
CA ILE A 16 16.31 9.27 9.33
C ILE A 16 15.00 8.55 9.62
N CYS A 17 14.15 9.17 10.43
CA CYS A 17 12.74 8.85 10.54
C CYS A 17 11.88 10.07 10.18
N ILE A 18 10.69 9.83 9.66
CA ILE A 18 9.78 10.88 9.21
C ILE A 18 8.47 10.76 9.98
N PHE A 19 8.09 11.85 10.65
CA PHE A 19 6.75 12.00 11.19
C PHE A 19 5.93 12.90 10.28
N ARG A 20 4.69 12.52 10.06
CA ARG A 20 3.70 13.32 9.34
C ARG A 20 2.59 13.74 10.28
N VAL A 21 2.22 15.02 10.21
CA VAL A 21 1.11 15.60 10.98
C VAL A 21 0.14 16.26 10.01
N SER A 22 -1.16 16.05 10.20
CA SER A 22 -2.21 16.68 9.39
C SER A 22 -3.43 17.02 10.23
N GLY A 23 -4.04 18.15 9.95
CA GLY A 23 -5.28 18.57 10.57
C GLY A 23 -5.39 20.09 10.71
N LYS A 24 -6.60 20.60 10.64
CA LYS A 24 -6.86 22.03 10.71
C LYS A 24 -6.25 22.66 11.96
N GLY A 25 -5.42 23.68 11.74
CA GLY A 25 -4.78 24.44 12.82
C GLY A 25 -3.57 23.74 13.44
N CYS A 26 -2.98 22.71 12.79
CA CYS A 26 -1.74 22.11 13.27
C CYS A 26 -0.55 23.11 13.24
N HIS A 27 -0.60 24.12 12.38
CA HIS A 27 0.44 25.15 12.26
C HIS A 27 0.67 25.95 13.55
N LYS A 28 -0.31 26.07 14.45
CA LYS A 28 -0.14 26.73 15.76
C LYS A 28 0.95 26.08 16.63
N TYR A 29 1.33 24.84 16.32
CA TYR A 29 2.36 24.10 17.03
C TYR A 29 3.78 24.27 16.42
N ILE A 30 3.89 24.93 15.25
CA ILE A 30 5.19 25.15 14.59
C ILE A 30 6.12 25.96 15.50
N LYS A 31 5.63 27.07 16.04
CA LYS A 31 6.42 27.90 16.96
C LYS A 31 6.76 27.16 18.26
N PRO A 32 5.83 26.55 19.00
CA PRO A 32 6.13 25.81 20.23
C PRO A 32 7.15 24.68 20.04
N PHE A 33 7.02 23.90 18.98
CA PHE A 33 7.87 22.73 18.77
C PHE A 33 9.20 23.07 18.11
N PHE A 34 9.21 24.04 17.19
CA PHE A 34 10.33 24.27 16.29
C PHE A 34 10.93 25.67 16.41
N GLY A 35 10.30 26.58 17.15
CA GLY A 35 10.81 27.93 17.36
C GLY A 35 10.77 28.83 16.11
N LEU A 36 9.91 28.50 15.13
CA LEU A 36 9.71 29.32 13.94
C LEU A 36 8.49 30.22 14.16
N ASP A 37 8.72 31.55 14.08
CA ASP A 37 7.66 32.56 14.18
C ASP A 37 6.88 32.70 12.85
N ASP A 38 7.65 32.69 11.75
CA ASP A 38 7.13 32.78 10.38
C ASP A 38 7.69 31.65 9.53
N PHE A 39 6.91 31.19 8.57
CA PHE A 39 7.33 30.17 7.61
C PHE A 39 6.68 30.39 6.24
N GLU A 40 7.37 29.93 5.21
CA GLU A 40 6.85 29.83 3.84
C GLU A 40 6.45 28.37 3.58
N PRO A 41 5.22 28.10 3.12
CA PRO A 41 4.81 26.75 2.75
C PRO A 41 5.72 26.14 1.69
N LYS A 42 5.87 24.81 1.74
CA LYS A 42 6.71 24.02 0.80
C LYS A 42 8.20 24.34 0.83
N LYS A 43 8.66 25.07 1.85
CA LYS A 43 10.07 25.34 2.10
C LYS A 43 10.60 24.42 3.19
N PHE A 44 11.81 23.89 2.98
CA PHE A 44 12.48 23.03 3.93
C PHE A 44 13.29 23.84 4.93
N TYR A 45 13.05 23.63 6.22
CA TYR A 45 13.73 24.31 7.32
C TYR A 45 14.59 23.35 8.12
N LEU A 46 15.80 23.74 8.45
CA LEU A 46 16.60 23.05 9.46
C LEU A 46 16.41 23.76 10.79
N THR A 47 15.84 23.07 11.77
CA THR A 47 15.48 23.66 13.06
C THR A 47 15.68 22.69 14.22
N LYS A 48 15.27 23.09 15.42
CA LYS A 48 15.37 22.30 16.64
C LYS A 48 13.97 21.85 17.07
N PHE A 49 13.78 20.55 17.21
CA PHE A 49 12.57 20.00 17.78
C PHE A 49 12.68 19.93 19.30
N ARG A 50 11.70 20.46 20.02
CA ARG A 50 11.70 20.62 21.47
C ARG A 50 10.41 20.14 22.11
N ASP A 51 10.52 19.65 23.35
CA ASP A 51 9.42 19.54 24.30
C ASP A 51 9.62 20.65 25.34
N VAL A 52 8.87 21.74 25.23
CA VAL A 52 9.04 22.97 25.99
C VAL A 52 10.49 23.47 25.88
N ASP A 53 11.32 23.31 26.94
CA ASP A 53 12.71 23.73 26.98
C ASP A 53 13.71 22.62 26.64
N VAL A 54 13.23 21.36 26.53
CA VAL A 54 14.10 20.21 26.30
C VAL A 54 14.32 20.03 24.79
N LEU A 55 15.57 20.11 24.36
CA LEU A 55 15.94 19.78 22.99
C LEU A 55 15.87 18.27 22.78
N ILE A 56 15.04 17.83 21.83
CA ILE A 56 14.92 16.43 21.45
C ILE A 56 15.90 16.11 20.33
N ASP A 57 15.87 16.91 19.24
CA ASP A 57 16.69 16.67 18.06
C ASP A 57 16.87 17.94 17.22
N LYS A 58 17.82 17.90 16.27
CA LYS A 58 17.90 18.84 15.14
C LYS A 58 17.25 18.18 13.94
N VAL A 59 16.20 18.81 13.42
CA VAL A 59 15.31 18.19 12.44
C VAL A 59 15.20 19.03 11.17
N GLY A 60 14.87 18.37 10.06
CA GLY A 60 14.27 18.99 8.91
C GLY A 60 12.77 19.16 9.14
N LEU A 61 12.21 20.27 8.74
CA LEU A 61 10.77 20.52 8.82
C LEU A 61 10.29 21.01 7.46
N LEU A 62 9.21 20.40 6.97
CA LEU A 62 8.52 20.80 5.76
C LEU A 62 7.06 21.08 6.10
N ILE A 63 6.54 22.24 5.71
CA ILE A 63 5.22 22.73 6.10
C ILE A 63 4.38 22.90 4.84
N PHE A 64 3.12 22.46 4.89
CA PHE A 64 2.17 22.58 3.81
C PHE A 64 0.91 23.26 4.32
N GLU A 65 0.38 24.20 3.56
CA GLU A 65 -0.86 24.91 3.84
C GLU A 65 -1.99 24.31 3.00
N GLY A 66 -3.13 24.05 3.62
CA GLY A 66 -4.31 23.60 2.92
C GLY A 66 -4.88 24.68 1.98
N PRO A 67 -5.41 24.35 0.81
CA PRO A 67 -5.61 22.99 0.28
C PRO A 67 -4.41 22.38 -0.45
N GLU A 68 -3.26 23.03 -0.48
CA GLU A 68 -2.07 22.61 -1.23
C GLU A 68 -1.16 21.64 -0.46
N SER A 69 -1.76 20.67 0.20
CA SER A 69 -1.11 19.56 0.89
C SER A 69 -1.61 18.21 0.36
N TYR A 70 -0.98 17.12 0.76
CA TYR A 70 -1.41 15.78 0.38
C TYR A 70 -2.85 15.47 0.85
N THR A 71 -3.18 15.83 2.09
CA THR A 71 -4.50 15.59 2.68
C THR A 71 -5.52 16.68 2.35
N GLY A 72 -5.10 17.79 1.73
CA GLY A 72 -5.92 19.01 1.59
C GLY A 72 -6.08 19.82 2.88
N GLU A 73 -5.52 19.35 3.99
CA GLU A 73 -5.51 20.07 5.28
C GLU A 73 -4.14 20.74 5.51
N ASP A 74 -4.06 21.64 6.51
CA ASP A 74 -2.77 22.07 7.02
C ASP A 74 -1.97 20.86 7.49
N SER A 75 -0.70 20.79 7.15
CA SER A 75 0.14 19.67 7.51
C SER A 75 1.62 20.05 7.61
N PHE A 76 2.38 19.23 8.30
CA PHE A 76 3.84 19.33 8.32
C PHE A 76 4.49 17.97 8.47
N GLU A 77 5.72 17.87 7.99
CA GLU A 77 6.57 16.68 8.10
C GLU A 77 7.84 17.01 8.87
N VAL A 78 8.21 16.11 9.77
CA VAL A 78 9.41 16.24 10.63
C VAL A 78 10.38 15.14 10.26
N TYR A 79 11.54 15.51 9.78
CA TYR A 79 12.64 14.62 9.39
C TYR A 79 13.67 14.60 10.53
N ALA A 80 13.57 13.60 11.40
CA ALA A 80 14.40 13.45 12.58
C ALA A 80 15.42 12.31 12.43
N HIS A 81 16.38 12.21 13.34
CA HIS A 81 17.27 11.05 13.37
C HIS A 81 16.48 9.78 13.79
N GLY A 82 16.72 8.68 13.07
CA GLY A 82 15.99 7.41 13.22
C GLY A 82 16.43 6.60 14.43
N SER A 83 16.54 7.20 15.61
CA SER A 83 16.77 6.50 16.86
C SER A 83 15.45 6.18 17.54
N LEU A 84 15.30 4.99 18.13
CA LEU A 84 14.09 4.59 18.86
C LEU A 84 13.74 5.57 19.99
N GLY A 85 14.76 6.15 20.66
CA GLY A 85 14.56 7.17 21.68
C GLY A 85 13.96 8.47 21.14
N VAL A 86 14.47 8.98 20.01
CA VAL A 86 13.90 10.17 19.34
C VAL A 86 12.47 9.89 18.89
N MET A 87 12.20 8.72 18.31
CA MET A 87 10.85 8.33 17.88
C MET A 87 9.88 8.31 19.08
N SER A 88 10.27 7.69 20.20
CA SER A 88 9.43 7.63 21.41
C SER A 88 9.13 9.02 21.97
N LEU A 89 10.16 9.86 22.10
CA LEU A 89 9.99 11.24 22.59
C LEU A 89 9.09 12.07 21.68
N ALA A 90 9.23 11.95 20.36
CA ALA A 90 8.39 12.65 19.41
C ALA A 90 6.91 12.23 19.52
N VAL A 91 6.64 10.93 19.64
CA VAL A 91 5.29 10.39 19.87
C VAL A 91 4.69 10.96 21.16
N ASP A 92 5.48 10.99 22.25
CA ASP A 92 5.02 11.53 23.52
C ASP A 92 4.68 13.03 23.43
N VAL A 93 5.47 13.83 22.72
CA VAL A 93 5.19 15.26 22.49
C VAL A 93 3.89 15.47 21.74
N PHE A 94 3.67 14.71 20.66
CA PHE A 94 2.46 14.83 19.86
C PHE A 94 1.22 14.41 20.67
N LYS A 95 1.29 13.28 21.40
CA LYS A 95 0.19 12.81 22.26
C LYS A 95 -0.13 13.79 23.39
N LYS A 96 0.88 14.32 24.09
CA LYS A 96 0.71 15.36 25.13
C LYS A 96 0.06 16.63 24.58
N SER A 97 0.29 16.94 23.31
CA SER A 97 -0.30 18.12 22.65
C SER A 97 -1.72 17.87 22.16
N GLY A 98 -2.28 16.69 22.40
CA GLY A 98 -3.65 16.33 22.04
C GLY A 98 -3.80 15.88 20.58
N PHE A 99 -2.72 15.42 19.94
CA PHE A 99 -2.81 14.82 18.62
C PHE A 99 -3.16 13.33 18.74
N ASP A 100 -4.00 12.86 17.84
CA ASP A 100 -4.36 11.45 17.75
C ASP A 100 -3.34 10.71 16.86
N GLU A 101 -2.94 9.51 17.26
CA GLU A 101 -2.12 8.66 16.42
C GLU A 101 -2.98 8.12 15.27
N ALA A 102 -2.56 8.39 14.05
CA ALA A 102 -3.30 8.01 12.85
C ALA A 102 -3.24 6.48 12.63
N PRO A 103 -4.38 5.82 12.42
CA PRO A 103 -4.37 4.44 11.95
C PRO A 103 -3.79 4.35 10.53
N PRO A 104 -3.33 3.16 10.09
CA PRO A 104 -2.88 2.96 8.72
C PRO A 104 -3.91 3.43 7.69
N GLY A 105 -3.45 4.17 6.67
CA GLY A 105 -4.29 4.70 5.61
C GLY A 105 -5.05 6.00 5.93
N GLU A 106 -4.99 6.55 7.15
CA GLU A 106 -5.77 7.74 7.53
C GLU A 106 -5.44 8.98 6.68
N PHE A 107 -4.17 9.20 6.33
CA PHE A 107 -3.79 10.33 5.47
C PHE A 107 -4.35 10.20 4.06
N THR A 108 -4.31 9.01 3.49
CA THR A 108 -4.87 8.71 2.16
C THR A 108 -6.39 8.83 2.17
N LYS A 109 -7.05 8.35 3.25
CA LYS A 109 -8.48 8.52 3.44
C LYS A 109 -8.88 10.00 3.51
N ARG A 110 -8.11 10.84 4.22
CA ARG A 110 -8.36 12.29 4.26
C ARG A 110 -8.15 12.93 2.90
N ALA A 111 -7.11 12.53 2.17
CA ALA A 111 -6.87 13.01 0.81
C ALA A 111 -8.07 12.69 -0.10
N PHE A 112 -8.62 11.47 -0.02
CA PHE A 112 -9.82 11.08 -0.76
C PHE A 112 -11.06 11.88 -0.33
N LEU A 113 -11.32 12.01 0.98
CA LEU A 113 -12.48 12.76 1.48
C LEU A 113 -12.42 14.25 1.16
N ASN A 114 -11.22 14.81 1.00
CA ASN A 114 -10.99 16.20 0.60
C ASN A 114 -10.79 16.35 -0.93
N GLU A 115 -11.17 15.34 -1.70
CA GLU A 115 -11.15 15.35 -3.19
C GLU A 115 -9.75 15.64 -3.78
N LYS A 116 -8.68 15.29 -3.06
CA LYS A 116 -7.30 15.44 -3.54
C LYS A 116 -6.87 14.28 -4.45
N ILE A 117 -7.43 13.11 -4.20
CA ILE A 117 -7.20 11.89 -4.98
C ILE A 117 -8.53 11.15 -5.18
N SER A 118 -8.65 10.43 -6.27
CA SER A 118 -9.76 9.52 -6.54
C SER A 118 -9.64 8.23 -5.73
N LEU A 119 -10.73 7.43 -5.67
CA LEU A 119 -10.70 6.12 -5.01
C LEU A 119 -9.70 5.18 -5.69
N ASN A 120 -9.66 5.19 -7.03
CA ASN A 120 -8.71 4.37 -7.79
C ASN A 120 -7.25 4.71 -7.49
N GLU A 121 -6.93 6.01 -7.34
CA GLU A 121 -5.60 6.46 -6.94
C GLU A 121 -5.27 6.03 -5.50
N ALA A 122 -6.23 6.10 -4.59
CA ALA A 122 -6.05 5.66 -3.21
C ALA A 122 -5.77 4.15 -3.10
N GLU A 123 -6.51 3.32 -3.85
CA GLU A 123 -6.29 1.87 -3.95
C GLU A 123 -4.95 1.55 -4.61
N SER A 124 -4.63 2.21 -5.73
CA SER A 124 -3.37 2.02 -6.46
C SER A 124 -2.14 2.43 -5.64
N LEU A 125 -2.28 3.40 -4.74
CA LEU A 125 -1.21 3.77 -3.80
C LEU A 125 -0.91 2.62 -2.82
N SER A 126 -1.94 1.94 -2.32
CA SER A 126 -1.73 0.76 -1.47
C SER A 126 -1.01 -0.34 -2.22
N ASP A 127 -1.46 -0.64 -3.46
CA ASP A 127 -0.83 -1.64 -4.32
C ASP A 127 0.63 -1.28 -4.65
N LEU A 128 0.91 0.01 -4.87
CA LEU A 128 2.28 0.48 -5.12
C LEU A 128 3.19 0.28 -3.91
N ILE A 129 2.70 0.57 -2.70
CA ILE A 129 3.48 0.40 -1.46
C ILE A 129 3.74 -1.08 -1.19
N ASP A 130 2.77 -1.95 -1.48
CA ASP A 130 2.88 -3.39 -1.29
C ASP A 130 3.59 -4.10 -2.48
N SER A 131 3.94 -3.35 -3.54
CA SER A 131 4.63 -3.88 -4.73
C SER A 131 6.01 -4.41 -4.40
N THR A 132 6.32 -5.60 -4.88
CA THR A 132 7.60 -6.29 -4.66
C THR A 132 8.39 -6.49 -5.95
N THR A 133 7.74 -6.35 -7.10
CA THR A 133 8.37 -6.49 -8.42
C THR A 133 8.28 -5.21 -9.24
N SER A 134 9.23 -4.99 -10.15
CA SER A 134 9.20 -3.84 -11.07
C SER A 134 7.91 -3.81 -11.89
N LYS A 135 7.35 -4.97 -12.25
CA LYS A 135 6.12 -5.07 -13.02
C LYS A 135 4.92 -4.59 -12.21
N GLU A 136 4.83 -4.94 -10.92
CA GLU A 136 3.80 -4.42 -10.01
C GLU A 136 3.91 -2.90 -9.86
N VAL A 137 5.13 -2.38 -9.67
CA VAL A 137 5.37 -0.93 -9.60
C VAL A 137 4.88 -0.20 -10.85
N PHE A 138 5.18 -0.71 -12.05
CA PHE A 138 4.71 -0.10 -13.30
C PHE A 138 3.18 -0.14 -13.43
N LEU A 139 2.56 -1.24 -13.01
CA LEU A 139 1.11 -1.39 -13.09
C LEU A 139 0.37 -0.49 -12.11
N SER A 140 0.79 -0.48 -10.85
CA SER A 140 0.22 0.39 -9.81
C SER A 140 0.51 1.86 -10.11
N GLY A 141 1.72 2.17 -10.62
CA GLY A 141 2.12 3.51 -11.02
C GLY A 141 1.24 4.07 -12.14
N SER A 142 0.98 3.32 -13.21
CA SER A 142 0.12 3.79 -14.30
C SER A 142 -1.32 4.05 -13.86
N SER A 143 -1.82 3.30 -12.87
CA SER A 143 -3.13 3.55 -12.27
C SER A 143 -3.11 4.76 -11.33
N LEU A 144 -2.06 4.91 -10.52
CA LEU A 144 -1.89 6.01 -9.55
C LEU A 144 -1.71 7.36 -10.25
N PHE A 145 -1.01 7.40 -11.40
CA PHE A 145 -0.75 8.65 -12.12
C PHE A 145 -1.86 9.08 -13.09
N GLY A 146 -3.03 8.45 -13.00
CA GLY A 146 -4.24 8.91 -13.66
C GLY A 146 -4.52 8.32 -15.04
N ASP A 147 -3.62 7.52 -15.63
CA ASP A 147 -3.82 6.92 -16.97
C ASP A 147 -5.11 6.09 -17.05
N LEU A 148 -5.44 5.37 -15.99
CA LEU A 148 -6.67 4.57 -15.90
C LEU A 148 -7.90 5.47 -15.79
N SER A 149 -7.85 6.47 -14.91
CA SER A 149 -8.94 7.41 -14.69
C SER A 149 -9.23 8.25 -15.93
N GLU A 150 -8.21 8.71 -16.63
CA GLU A 150 -8.33 9.45 -17.88
C GLU A 150 -9.02 8.61 -18.99
N LYS A 151 -8.61 7.35 -19.15
CA LYS A 151 -9.24 6.45 -20.12
C LYS A 151 -10.70 6.14 -19.78
N LEU A 152 -11.01 5.89 -18.52
CA LEU A 152 -12.39 5.63 -18.08
C LEU A 152 -13.28 6.87 -18.26
N THR A 153 -12.77 8.06 -17.96
CA THR A 153 -13.45 9.32 -18.20
C THR A 153 -13.70 9.51 -19.71
N GLY A 154 -12.69 9.26 -20.55
CA GLY A 154 -12.85 9.32 -21.99
C GLY A 154 -13.92 8.38 -22.55
N PHE A 155 -14.03 7.14 -22.01
CA PHE A 155 -15.13 6.24 -22.37
C PHE A 155 -16.48 6.78 -21.91
N SER A 156 -16.57 7.28 -20.69
CA SER A 156 -17.79 7.88 -20.12
C SER A 156 -18.29 9.05 -20.95
N ASP A 157 -17.39 9.95 -21.37
CA ASP A 157 -17.72 11.12 -22.17
C ASP A 157 -18.25 10.72 -23.55
N ARG A 158 -17.62 9.74 -24.20
CA ARG A 158 -18.08 9.21 -25.51
C ARG A 158 -19.45 8.55 -25.40
N ILE A 159 -19.71 7.79 -24.33
CA ILE A 159 -21.03 7.18 -24.05
C ILE A 159 -22.07 8.27 -23.80
N ASN A 160 -21.76 9.27 -22.98
CA ASN A 160 -22.66 10.38 -22.72
C ASN A 160 -22.98 11.19 -23.96
N TYR A 161 -21.99 11.43 -24.83
CA TYR A 161 -22.18 12.09 -26.10
C TYR A 161 -23.16 11.32 -27.01
N ALA A 162 -22.95 10.00 -27.12
CA ALA A 162 -23.86 9.14 -27.88
C ALA A 162 -25.28 9.15 -27.29
N ARG A 163 -25.40 9.10 -25.95
CA ARG A 163 -26.68 9.16 -25.25
C ARG A 163 -27.44 10.46 -25.57
N ILE A 164 -26.76 11.61 -25.49
CA ILE A 164 -27.38 12.92 -25.78
C ILE A 164 -27.94 12.95 -27.20
N ARG A 165 -27.21 12.40 -28.18
CA ARG A 165 -27.68 12.34 -29.56
C ARG A 165 -28.91 11.47 -29.76
N VAL A 166 -28.95 10.30 -29.08
CA VAL A 166 -30.12 9.42 -29.12
C VAL A 166 -31.32 10.06 -28.40
N GLU A 167 -31.13 10.68 -27.23
CA GLU A 167 -32.18 11.40 -26.51
C GLU A 167 -32.71 12.56 -27.35
N GLY A 168 -31.82 13.32 -27.99
CA GLY A 168 -32.23 14.39 -28.91
C GLY A 168 -33.08 13.92 -30.09
N GLU A 169 -32.74 12.81 -30.71
CA GLU A 169 -33.55 12.20 -31.80
C GLU A 169 -34.94 11.80 -31.32
N ILE A 170 -35.05 11.25 -30.08
CA ILE A 170 -36.34 10.82 -29.50
C ILE A 170 -37.20 12.04 -29.16
N ASP A 171 -36.62 13.07 -28.53
CA ASP A 171 -37.35 14.23 -28.04
C ASP A 171 -37.76 15.21 -29.14
N PHE A 172 -36.96 15.32 -30.23
CA PHE A 172 -37.15 16.30 -31.31
C PHE A 172 -37.37 15.66 -32.65
N SER A 173 -37.81 14.40 -32.71
CA SER A 173 -38.05 13.65 -33.96
C SER A 173 -39.00 14.35 -34.94
N ASP A 174 -39.91 15.19 -34.43
CA ASP A 174 -40.89 15.92 -35.22
C ASP A 174 -40.36 17.27 -35.79
N GLU A 175 -39.20 17.75 -35.33
CA GLU A 175 -38.65 19.06 -35.70
C GLU A 175 -37.75 19.00 -36.96
N GLY A 176 -37.47 17.80 -37.47
CA GLY A 176 -36.70 17.57 -38.71
C GLY A 176 -35.19 17.77 -38.54
N GLU A 177 -34.68 17.88 -37.35
CA GLU A 177 -33.25 17.82 -37.05
C GLU A 177 -32.83 16.35 -36.86
N LEU A 178 -31.79 15.93 -37.62
CA LEU A 178 -31.23 14.59 -37.53
C LEU A 178 -30.10 14.58 -36.51
N PHE A 179 -30.35 14.03 -35.33
CA PHE A 179 -29.34 13.81 -34.27
C PHE A 179 -28.63 12.47 -34.46
N MET A 180 -29.29 11.49 -35.06
CA MET A 180 -28.74 10.17 -35.41
C MET A 180 -28.35 10.15 -36.89
N ASP A 181 -27.07 10.16 -37.19
CA ASP A 181 -26.49 9.97 -38.48
C ASP A 181 -25.59 8.74 -38.54
N GLU A 182 -25.08 8.39 -39.72
CA GLU A 182 -24.19 7.23 -39.89
C GLU A 182 -22.89 7.36 -39.06
N SER A 183 -22.48 8.59 -38.69
CA SER A 183 -21.29 8.80 -37.85
C SER A 183 -21.47 8.27 -36.44
N LEU A 184 -22.67 8.35 -35.86
CA LEU A 184 -22.94 7.84 -34.51
C LEU A 184 -22.75 6.33 -34.42
N VAL A 185 -23.19 5.57 -35.42
CA VAL A 185 -23.01 4.12 -35.49
C VAL A 185 -21.52 3.77 -35.55
N SER A 186 -20.79 4.44 -36.43
CA SER A 186 -19.33 4.26 -36.56
C SER A 186 -18.59 4.61 -35.26
N ASP A 187 -18.98 5.70 -34.58
CA ASP A 187 -18.38 6.12 -33.31
C ASP A 187 -18.62 5.09 -32.20
N LEU A 188 -19.82 4.48 -32.17
CA LEU A 188 -20.14 3.42 -31.22
C LEU A 188 -19.40 2.11 -31.51
N GLU A 189 -19.22 1.74 -32.77
CA GLU A 189 -18.41 0.58 -33.16
C GLU A 189 -16.95 0.76 -32.74
N LEU A 190 -16.35 1.91 -33.01
CA LEU A 190 -15.00 2.25 -32.55
C LEU A 190 -14.89 2.27 -31.02
N LEU A 191 -15.91 2.77 -30.32
CA LEU A 191 -15.94 2.76 -28.86
C LEU A 191 -15.93 1.32 -28.30
N ILE A 192 -16.69 0.42 -28.93
CA ILE A 192 -16.75 -0.99 -28.55
C ILE A 192 -15.38 -1.66 -28.77
N GLU A 193 -14.72 -1.42 -29.91
CA GLU A 193 -13.39 -1.96 -30.21
C GLU A 193 -12.34 -1.46 -29.21
N ASP A 194 -12.32 -0.17 -28.93
CA ASP A 194 -11.42 0.43 -27.96
C ASP A 194 -11.63 -0.16 -26.54
N PHE A 195 -12.91 -0.33 -26.15
CA PHE A 195 -13.24 -0.91 -24.86
C PHE A 195 -12.86 -2.40 -24.76
N HIS A 196 -13.04 -3.18 -25.81
CA HIS A 196 -12.57 -4.57 -25.87
C HIS A 196 -11.03 -4.66 -25.78
N SER A 197 -10.32 -3.78 -26.49
CA SER A 197 -8.87 -3.70 -26.42
C SER A 197 -8.40 -3.35 -25.01
N PHE A 198 -9.06 -2.39 -24.38
CA PHE A 198 -8.77 -1.99 -23.00
C PHE A 198 -9.06 -3.12 -21.99
N THR A 199 -10.20 -3.79 -22.08
CA THR A 199 -10.54 -4.90 -21.19
C THR A 199 -9.61 -6.10 -21.33
N SER A 200 -9.14 -6.39 -22.54
CA SER A 200 -8.17 -7.46 -22.78
C SER A 200 -6.80 -7.15 -22.14
N LEU A 201 -6.38 -5.88 -22.17
CA LEU A 201 -5.18 -5.44 -21.44
C LEU A 201 -5.35 -5.57 -19.92
N CYS A 202 -6.54 -5.26 -19.39
CA CYS A 202 -6.86 -5.41 -17.96
C CYS A 202 -6.94 -6.87 -17.53
N ALA A 203 -7.45 -7.77 -18.36
CA ALA A 203 -7.55 -9.20 -18.06
C ALA A 203 -6.18 -9.85 -17.82
N ASN A 204 -5.16 -9.42 -18.55
CA ASN A 204 -3.78 -9.88 -18.37
C ASN A 204 -3.13 -9.43 -17.04
N LYS A 205 -3.75 -8.50 -16.30
CA LYS A 205 -3.28 -8.05 -14.98
C LYS A 205 -3.50 -9.08 -13.86
N ARG A 206 -4.45 -10.00 -13.99
CA ARG A 206 -4.74 -11.01 -12.96
C ARG A 206 -3.58 -11.97 -12.69
N ASP A 207 -2.69 -12.18 -13.67
CA ASP A 207 -1.51 -13.04 -13.53
C ASP A 207 -0.34 -12.38 -12.77
N VAL A 208 -0.41 -11.08 -12.48
CA VAL A 208 0.71 -10.34 -11.88
C VAL A 208 0.66 -10.34 -10.36
N SER A 209 -0.52 -10.47 -9.76
CA SER A 209 -0.71 -10.50 -8.30
C SER A 209 -0.61 -11.90 -7.69
N ASN A 210 -0.37 -12.95 -8.48
CA ASN A 210 -0.16 -14.30 -7.99
C ASN A 210 1.24 -14.44 -7.38
N LYS A 211 1.40 -13.92 -6.16
CA LYS A 211 2.50 -14.33 -5.27
C LYS A 211 2.37 -15.84 -5.11
N LYS A 212 3.27 -16.57 -5.71
CA LYS A 212 3.27 -18.05 -5.60
C LYS A 212 3.63 -18.45 -4.19
N THR A 213 2.84 -19.34 -3.63
CA THR A 213 3.04 -19.86 -2.28
C THR A 213 3.88 -21.12 -2.32
N VAL A 214 5.02 -21.10 -1.63
CA VAL A 214 5.91 -22.27 -1.46
C VAL A 214 5.83 -22.73 -0.01
N LEU A 215 5.43 -23.96 0.20
CA LEU A 215 5.32 -24.56 1.52
C LEU A 215 6.49 -25.55 1.74
N LEU A 216 7.25 -25.35 2.83
CA LEU A 216 8.30 -26.28 3.25
C LEU A 216 7.71 -27.31 4.20
N VAL A 217 7.81 -28.59 3.84
CA VAL A 217 7.32 -29.71 4.65
C VAL A 217 8.44 -30.74 4.91
N GLY A 218 8.36 -31.44 6.02
CA GLY A 218 9.31 -32.48 6.39
C GLY A 218 9.40 -32.69 7.90
N PRO A 219 10.07 -33.77 8.37
CA PRO A 219 10.21 -34.10 9.79
C PRO A 219 10.89 -32.98 10.59
N THR A 220 10.76 -33.03 11.91
CA THR A 220 11.54 -32.17 12.81
C THR A 220 13.03 -32.42 12.61
N ASN A 221 13.84 -31.34 12.61
CA ASN A 221 15.28 -31.35 12.40
C ASN A 221 15.78 -31.82 11.00
N SER A 222 14.90 -31.90 10.00
CA SER A 222 15.29 -32.24 8.62
C SER A 222 16.02 -31.12 7.86
N GLY A 223 16.21 -29.96 8.49
CA GLY A 223 16.90 -28.83 7.86
C GLY A 223 15.97 -27.80 7.18
N LYS A 224 14.65 -27.87 7.39
CA LYS A 224 13.68 -26.91 6.81
C LYS A 224 14.06 -25.46 7.05
N SER A 225 14.37 -25.10 8.30
CA SER A 225 14.77 -23.73 8.64
C SER A 225 16.09 -23.31 7.98
N SER A 226 17.00 -24.26 7.71
CA SER A 226 18.23 -23.98 6.94
C SER A 226 17.93 -23.71 5.48
N VAL A 227 17.02 -24.47 4.88
CA VAL A 227 16.54 -24.26 3.50
C VAL A 227 15.78 -22.95 3.43
N PHE A 228 14.87 -22.68 4.38
CA PHE A 228 14.14 -21.44 4.50
C PHE A 228 15.08 -20.21 4.54
N ASN A 229 16.04 -20.21 5.49
CA ASN A 229 17.01 -19.13 5.61
C ASN A 229 17.88 -18.97 4.36
N ARG A 230 18.17 -20.07 3.66
CA ARG A 230 18.93 -20.03 2.41
C ARG A 230 18.10 -19.45 1.26
N LEU A 231 16.82 -19.79 1.14
CA LEU A 231 15.90 -19.22 0.15
C LEU A 231 15.64 -17.74 0.39
N VAL A 232 15.42 -17.35 1.65
CA VAL A 232 15.20 -15.96 2.07
C VAL A 232 16.49 -15.13 2.05
N GLY A 233 17.65 -15.76 2.25
CA GLY A 233 18.97 -15.10 2.31
C GLY A 233 19.67 -14.88 0.96
N TYR A 234 19.12 -15.32 -0.15
CA TYR A 234 19.65 -15.03 -1.48
C TYR A 234 19.22 -13.63 -1.94
N GLU A 235 20.11 -12.64 -1.71
CA GLU A 235 20.12 -11.26 -2.17
C GLU A 235 18.76 -10.50 -2.10
N ARG A 236 18.61 -9.70 -1.04
CA ARG A 236 17.54 -8.71 -0.77
C ARG A 236 16.22 -9.24 -0.20
N ALA A 237 16.27 -10.09 0.82
CA ALA A 237 15.09 -10.28 1.65
C ALA A 237 14.86 -9.05 2.52
N ILE A 238 13.82 -8.27 2.23
CA ILE A 238 13.23 -7.35 3.19
C ILE A 238 12.35 -8.23 4.08
N VAL A 239 12.90 -8.64 5.24
CA VAL A 239 12.11 -9.33 6.26
C VAL A 239 11.11 -8.32 6.82
N THR A 240 9.86 -8.42 6.43
CA THR A 240 8.77 -7.70 7.07
C THR A 240 8.15 -8.63 8.11
N ASP A 241 8.63 -8.56 9.35
CA ASP A 241 7.86 -9.03 10.49
C ASP A 241 6.62 -8.14 10.61
N ARG A 242 5.50 -8.55 10.03
CA ARG A 242 4.19 -7.96 10.35
C ARG A 242 3.65 -8.66 11.60
N PRO A 243 3.65 -8.04 12.78
CA PRO A 243 2.94 -8.58 13.93
C PRO A 243 1.45 -8.36 13.70
N GLY A 244 0.67 -9.42 13.55
CA GLY A 244 -0.78 -9.24 13.62
C GLY A 244 -1.68 -10.21 12.86
N THR A 245 -1.18 -11.23 12.17
CA THR A 245 -2.06 -12.24 11.58
C THR A 245 -1.68 -13.64 12.07
N THR A 246 -2.48 -14.14 13.03
CA THR A 246 -2.58 -15.51 13.52
C THR A 246 -1.26 -16.21 13.94
N ARG A 247 -1.20 -16.51 15.23
CA ARG A 247 -0.24 -17.40 15.90
C ARG A 247 0.19 -18.56 15.01
N ASP A 248 1.51 -18.78 14.89
CA ASP A 248 2.17 -20.07 14.68
C ASP A 248 2.79 -20.43 13.34
N MET A 249 2.95 -19.52 12.35
CA MET A 249 3.77 -19.82 11.18
C MET A 249 4.74 -18.69 10.85
N ILE A 250 6.02 -19.00 10.69
CA ILE A 250 7.01 -18.06 10.16
C ILE A 250 6.85 -18.05 8.65
N SER A 251 6.41 -16.91 8.12
CA SER A 251 6.36 -16.66 6.68
C SER A 251 7.33 -15.55 6.31
N SER A 252 8.02 -15.71 5.20
CA SER A 252 8.88 -14.67 4.63
C SER A 252 8.81 -14.69 3.11
N GLU A 253 9.05 -13.55 2.51
CA GLU A 253 9.10 -13.43 1.06
C GLU A 253 10.51 -13.77 0.56
N ALA A 254 10.59 -14.63 -0.44
CA ALA A 254 11.83 -14.97 -1.14
C ALA A 254 11.74 -14.48 -2.59
N PHE A 255 12.81 -13.88 -3.07
CA PHE A 255 12.92 -13.38 -4.44
C PHE A 255 13.79 -14.34 -5.26
N PHE A 256 13.26 -14.81 -6.37
CA PHE A 256 14.02 -15.66 -7.29
C PHE A 256 13.77 -15.20 -8.74
N GLU A 257 14.84 -14.81 -9.44
CA GLU A 257 14.83 -14.22 -10.78
C GLU A 257 13.92 -12.98 -10.88
N SER A 258 12.75 -13.02 -11.30
CA SER A 258 11.81 -11.89 -11.37
C SER A 258 10.47 -12.18 -10.68
N SER A 259 10.45 -13.22 -9.85
CA SER A 259 9.25 -13.69 -9.17
C SER A 259 9.39 -13.62 -7.66
N VAL A 260 8.29 -13.33 -6.98
CA VAL A 260 8.19 -13.30 -5.52
C VAL A 260 7.44 -14.53 -5.06
N PHE A 261 8.00 -15.20 -4.06
CA PHE A 261 7.42 -16.39 -3.46
C PHE A 261 7.18 -16.13 -1.96
N SER A 262 5.98 -16.42 -1.49
CA SER A 262 5.74 -16.51 -0.05
C SER A 262 6.16 -17.90 0.43
N VAL A 263 7.22 -17.96 1.25
CA VAL A 263 7.74 -19.22 1.80
C VAL A 263 7.24 -19.38 3.22
N PHE A 264 6.63 -20.51 3.51
CA PHE A 264 6.09 -20.85 4.83
C PHE A 264 6.89 -22.02 5.42
N ASP A 265 7.40 -21.83 6.67
CA ASP A 265 8.03 -22.91 7.42
C ASP A 265 7.01 -23.55 8.38
N THR A 266 6.70 -24.82 8.17
CA THR A 266 5.80 -25.59 9.03
C THR A 266 6.44 -26.02 10.36
N ALA A 267 7.74 -25.79 10.56
CA ALA A 267 8.44 -26.17 11.79
C ALA A 267 8.21 -25.23 12.99
N GLY A 268 7.55 -24.08 12.77
CA GLY A 268 7.24 -23.11 13.86
C GLY A 268 6.12 -23.54 14.81
N VAL A 269 5.41 -24.62 14.50
CA VAL A 269 4.38 -25.19 15.39
C VAL A 269 5.08 -25.97 16.51
N ARG A 270 5.40 -25.27 17.61
CA ARG A 270 5.95 -25.91 18.82
C ARG A 270 4.88 -26.80 19.45
N GLU A 271 5.28 -28.05 19.71
CA GLU A 271 4.58 -29.02 20.53
C GLU A 271 4.22 -28.38 21.89
N THR A 272 2.93 -28.08 22.09
CA THR A 272 2.34 -28.01 23.42
C THR A 272 1.26 -29.06 23.47
N ASN A 273 1.46 -30.03 24.35
CA ASN A 273 0.54 -31.12 24.64
C ASN A 273 -0.88 -30.62 24.85
N ASP A 274 -1.85 -31.34 24.27
CA ASP A 274 -3.28 -31.35 24.44
C ASP A 274 -4.13 -30.52 23.43
N VAL A 275 -4.93 -31.27 22.65
CA VAL A 275 -6.09 -30.82 21.86
C VAL A 275 -5.78 -30.00 20.58
N ILE A 276 -4.51 -29.68 20.31
CA ILE A 276 -4.10 -28.82 19.19
C ILE A 276 -3.65 -29.64 17.96
N GLU A 277 -3.35 -30.93 18.12
CA GLU A 277 -2.85 -31.78 17.02
C GLU A 277 -3.86 -31.92 15.85
N GLU A 278 -5.14 -32.13 16.14
CA GLU A 278 -6.15 -32.24 15.07
C GLU A 278 -6.34 -30.94 14.29
N LYS A 279 -6.35 -29.79 14.98
CA LYS A 279 -6.46 -28.48 14.31
C LYS A 279 -5.19 -28.09 13.56
N GLY A 280 -4.02 -28.45 14.06
CA GLY A 280 -2.73 -28.21 13.40
C GLY A 280 -2.59 -28.99 12.07
N ILE A 281 -3.06 -30.24 12.07
CA ILE A 281 -3.07 -31.10 10.88
C ILE A 281 -4.09 -30.60 9.84
N GLU A 282 -5.25 -30.15 10.27
CA GLU A 282 -6.30 -29.64 9.38
C GLU A 282 -5.90 -28.30 8.73
N ILE A 283 -5.24 -27.41 9.46
CA ILE A 283 -4.66 -26.16 8.94
C ILE A 283 -3.55 -26.47 7.93
N SER A 284 -2.68 -27.42 8.23
CA SER A 284 -1.61 -27.85 7.32
C SER A 284 -2.14 -28.47 6.03
N LEU A 285 -3.22 -29.25 6.09
CA LEU A 285 -3.86 -29.86 4.92
C LEU A 285 -4.55 -28.82 4.02
N ASN A 286 -5.18 -27.83 4.59
CA ASN A 286 -5.79 -26.73 3.82
C ASN A 286 -4.72 -25.86 3.14
N GLN A 287 -3.59 -25.66 3.76
CA GLN A 287 -2.47 -24.91 3.18
C GLN A 287 -1.73 -25.69 2.11
N LEU A 288 -1.59 -27.03 2.27
CA LEU A 288 -1.07 -27.91 1.22
C LEU A 288 -1.90 -27.83 -0.08
N LYS A 289 -3.24 -27.70 0.05
CA LYS A 289 -4.14 -27.53 -1.09
C LYS A 289 -4.08 -26.15 -1.72
N ALA A 290 -3.69 -25.14 -0.94
CA ALA A 290 -3.60 -23.75 -1.38
C ALA A 290 -2.21 -23.37 -1.89
N ALA A 291 -1.18 -24.18 -1.66
CA ALA A 291 0.18 -23.89 -2.07
C ALA A 291 0.39 -24.21 -3.55
N ASP A 292 1.09 -23.30 -4.26
CA ASP A 292 1.47 -23.50 -5.66
C ASP A 292 2.62 -24.51 -5.79
N CYS A 293 3.46 -24.61 -4.77
CA CYS A 293 4.58 -25.52 -4.70
C CYS A 293 4.79 -26.04 -3.28
N VAL A 294 5.04 -27.33 -3.14
CA VAL A 294 5.40 -27.96 -1.87
C VAL A 294 6.80 -28.54 -1.98
N LEU A 295 7.71 -28.07 -1.12
CA LEU A 295 9.10 -28.55 -1.04
C LEU A 295 9.25 -29.48 0.17
N GLY A 296 9.45 -30.77 -0.10
CA GLY A 296 9.77 -31.77 0.92
C GLY A 296 11.26 -31.72 1.30
N VAL A 297 11.56 -31.56 2.59
CA VAL A 297 12.92 -31.53 3.13
C VAL A 297 13.11 -32.73 4.04
N PHE A 298 13.96 -33.70 3.59
CA PHE A 298 14.21 -34.96 4.27
C PHE A 298 15.72 -35.20 4.38
N GLU A 299 16.17 -35.89 5.43
CA GLU A 299 17.59 -36.26 5.57
C GLU A 299 18.02 -37.33 4.56
N LYS A 300 17.12 -38.25 4.22
CA LYS A 300 17.34 -39.33 3.26
C LYS A 300 16.17 -39.48 2.32
N TYR A 301 16.45 -39.89 1.08
CA TYR A 301 15.43 -40.07 0.04
C TYR A 301 14.39 -41.17 0.37
N ASP A 302 14.81 -42.17 1.15
CA ASP A 302 13.98 -43.34 1.52
C ASP A 302 12.90 -43.00 2.59
N GLU A 303 12.92 -41.78 3.12
CA GLU A 303 11.95 -41.29 4.11
C GLU A 303 10.71 -40.65 3.46
N VAL A 304 10.67 -40.54 2.13
CA VAL A 304 9.53 -39.96 1.39
C VAL A 304 8.38 -40.96 1.37
N ILE A 305 7.40 -40.76 2.24
CA ILE A 305 6.12 -41.46 2.16
C ILE A 305 5.20 -40.62 1.25
N VAL A 306 4.84 -41.17 0.11
CA VAL A 306 3.93 -40.59 -0.87
C VAL A 306 2.49 -40.69 -0.38
#